data_e37b7bec5c29fb1885d87b09014bcf30
#
_entry.id   e37b7bec5c29fb1885d87b09014bcf30
#
_cell.length_a   1.000
_cell.length_b   1.000
_cell.length_c   1.000
_cell.angle_alpha   90.00
_cell.angle_beta   90.00
_cell.angle_gamma   90.00
#
_symmetry.space_group_name_H-M   'P 1'
#
loop_
_entity.id
_entity.type
_entity.pdbx_description
1 polymer ?
#
loop_
_entity_poly.entity_id
_entity_poly.type
_entity_poly.pdbx_seq_one_letter_code
_entity_poly.pdbx_strand_id
1 'polypeptide(L)'
;MSEKTGMQKVSEETMCFMRGKYALDEVGNGKDELKFRKSGKTVLTIYIREDCYDFLVIFGKAERELFEKQRNEFPQMIQEIYDSSKTYHDGKWMLIPVTDLQTLEAVKQLVLIKKKPNRKPFPKENSIYSSCGHRCDLCVHYTGDTISEELRVELKERLIRVYAGGVGDGGYWGDDMELCDGCHTGGLDKSFSCDSLKCALENGVERCQNCHKNPCDKAHHLYQGLKPEIHTNTIAADDVTWVILPYVYMQYGN
;
A
#
# COMPACT_ATOMS: atom_id res chain seq x y z
N MET A 1 -3.30 18.31 17.20
CA MET A 1 -3.59 17.25 16.21
C MET A 1 -3.42 17.88 14.84
N SER A 2 -2.37 17.55 14.13
CA SER A 2 -2.17 18.02 12.76
C SER A 2 -3.15 17.27 11.85
N GLU A 3 -4.12 17.96 11.25
CA GLU A 3 -4.93 17.35 10.19
C GLU A 3 -4.02 16.94 9.06
N LYS A 4 -4.20 15.68 8.57
CA LYS A 4 -3.48 15.22 7.39
C LYS A 4 -3.77 16.16 6.23
N THR A 5 -2.73 16.58 5.52
CA THR A 5 -2.89 17.39 4.32
C THR A 5 -3.68 16.62 3.25
N GLY A 6 -4.35 17.30 2.34
CA GLY A 6 -5.05 16.65 1.22
C GLY A 6 -4.15 15.70 0.45
N MET A 7 -2.91 16.10 0.19
CA MET A 7 -1.88 15.30 -0.48
C MET A 7 -1.52 14.02 0.26
N GLN A 8 -1.41 14.07 1.59
CA GLN A 8 -1.13 12.89 2.38
C GLN A 8 -2.26 11.86 2.30
N LYS A 9 -3.52 12.33 2.36
CA LYS A 9 -4.70 11.45 2.19
C LYS A 9 -4.73 10.82 0.80
N VAL A 10 -4.45 11.59 -0.26
CA VAL A 10 -4.35 11.07 -1.64
C VAL A 10 -3.28 9.99 -1.74
N SER A 11 -2.11 10.22 -1.16
CA SER A 11 -0.99 9.27 -1.13
C SER A 11 -1.38 7.94 -0.48
N GLU A 12 -1.95 8.00 0.72
CA GLU A 12 -2.36 6.81 1.48
C GLU A 12 -3.48 6.03 0.78
N GLU A 13 -4.52 6.73 0.30
CA GLU A 13 -5.63 6.13 -0.43
C GLU A 13 -5.20 5.49 -1.76
N THR A 14 -4.23 6.10 -2.44
CA THR A 14 -3.65 5.53 -3.64
C THR A 14 -2.99 4.18 -3.35
N MET A 15 -2.13 4.12 -2.33
CA MET A 15 -1.43 2.88 -1.97
C MET A 15 -2.42 1.84 -1.44
N CYS A 16 -3.41 2.25 -0.65
CA CYS A 16 -4.47 1.39 -0.18
C CYS A 16 -5.23 0.74 -1.35
N PHE A 17 -5.66 1.52 -2.33
CA PHE A 17 -6.35 1.02 -3.52
C PHE A 17 -5.46 0.10 -4.36
N MET A 18 -4.25 0.55 -4.71
CA MET A 18 -3.36 -0.21 -5.59
C MET A 18 -2.94 -1.53 -4.95
N ARG A 19 -2.45 -1.51 -3.72
CA ARG A 19 -2.01 -2.72 -3.00
C ARG A 19 -3.17 -3.63 -2.64
N GLY A 20 -4.33 -3.07 -2.25
CA GLY A 20 -5.52 -3.85 -1.90
C GLY A 20 -6.16 -4.57 -3.09
N LYS A 21 -6.16 -3.97 -4.28
CA LYS A 21 -6.81 -4.52 -5.48
C LYS A 21 -5.87 -5.31 -6.38
N TYR A 22 -4.56 -5.01 -6.37
CA TYR A 22 -3.65 -5.51 -7.38
C TYR A 22 -2.38 -6.14 -6.78
N ALA A 23 -1.99 -7.29 -7.33
CA ALA A 23 -0.66 -7.86 -7.17
C ALA A 23 0.22 -7.39 -8.34
N LEU A 24 0.94 -6.28 -8.13
CA LEU A 24 1.78 -5.61 -9.12
C LEU A 24 3.17 -5.37 -8.53
N ASP A 25 4.16 -5.36 -9.41
CA ASP A 25 5.48 -4.88 -9.07
C ASP A 25 5.44 -3.37 -8.88
N GLU A 26 6.08 -2.87 -7.84
CA GLU A 26 6.26 -1.45 -7.57
C GLU A 26 7.67 -1.05 -8.00
N VAL A 27 7.78 -0.16 -8.98
CA VAL A 27 9.05 0.25 -9.58
C VAL A 27 9.19 1.75 -9.45
N GLY A 28 10.05 2.19 -8.57
CA GLY A 28 10.36 3.60 -8.39
C GLY A 28 11.74 3.97 -8.92
N ASN A 29 12.00 5.26 -9.02
CA ASN A 29 13.31 5.81 -9.33
C ASN A 29 14.03 6.34 -8.08
N GLY A 30 13.46 6.11 -6.89
CA GLY A 30 13.98 6.59 -5.61
C GLY A 30 13.83 8.11 -5.39
N LYS A 31 13.06 8.80 -6.23
CA LYS A 31 12.90 10.27 -6.18
C LYS A 31 11.44 10.69 -6.31
N ASP A 32 10.95 10.74 -7.53
CA ASP A 32 9.68 11.39 -7.86
C ASP A 32 8.78 10.55 -8.77
N GLU A 33 9.13 9.30 -9.04
CA GLU A 33 8.34 8.41 -9.90
C GLU A 33 8.11 7.06 -9.24
N LEU A 34 6.86 6.57 -9.31
CA LEU A 34 6.48 5.22 -8.94
C LEU A 34 5.59 4.62 -10.04
N LYS A 35 5.94 3.43 -10.50
CA LYS A 35 5.19 2.64 -11.49
C LYS A 35 4.64 1.37 -10.88
N PHE A 36 3.40 1.06 -11.18
CA PHE A 36 2.77 -0.23 -10.92
C PHE A 36 2.76 -1.06 -12.19
N ARG A 37 3.44 -2.21 -12.17
CA ARG A 37 3.70 -3.02 -13.37
C ARG A 37 3.29 -4.48 -13.20
N LYS A 38 2.98 -5.15 -14.31
CA LYS A 38 2.82 -6.61 -14.36
C LYS A 38 3.38 -7.12 -15.67
N SER A 39 4.30 -8.08 -15.59
CA SER A 39 4.91 -8.71 -16.78
C SER A 39 5.40 -7.70 -17.82
N GLY A 40 6.13 -6.69 -17.37
CA GLY A 40 6.67 -5.63 -18.23
C GLY A 40 5.70 -4.54 -18.66
N LYS A 41 4.38 -4.70 -18.45
CA LYS A 41 3.36 -3.70 -18.79
C LYS A 41 3.04 -2.80 -17.61
N THR A 42 3.05 -1.49 -17.83
CA THR A 42 2.67 -0.49 -16.81
C THR A 42 1.15 -0.35 -16.76
N VAL A 43 0.61 -0.40 -15.55
CA VAL A 43 -0.82 -0.18 -15.26
C VAL A 43 -1.04 1.28 -14.90
N LEU A 44 -0.18 1.83 -14.05
CA LEU A 44 -0.23 3.20 -13.57
C LEU A 44 1.19 3.70 -13.34
N THR A 45 1.46 4.96 -13.74
CA THR A 45 2.65 5.69 -13.30
C THR A 45 2.19 6.89 -12.48
N ILE A 46 2.88 7.17 -11.39
CA ILE A 46 2.64 8.33 -10.54
C ILE A 46 3.92 9.14 -10.51
N TYR A 47 3.81 10.42 -10.87
CA TYR A 47 4.86 11.41 -10.68
C TYR A 47 4.52 12.24 -9.46
N ILE A 48 5.46 12.30 -8.52
CA ILE A 48 5.31 13.06 -7.28
C ILE A 48 5.80 14.47 -7.55
N ARG A 49 4.92 15.45 -7.38
CA ARG A 49 5.22 16.87 -7.53
C ARG A 49 5.14 17.56 -6.17
N GLU A 50 5.55 18.80 -6.14
CA GLU A 50 5.52 19.62 -4.94
C GLU A 50 4.06 19.80 -4.44
N ASP A 51 3.14 20.12 -5.35
CA ASP A 51 1.76 20.48 -5.02
C ASP A 51 0.70 19.47 -5.46
N CYS A 52 1.08 18.42 -6.19
CA CYS A 52 0.14 17.42 -6.69
C CYS A 52 0.84 16.08 -6.96
N TYR A 53 0.03 15.06 -7.26
CA TYR A 53 0.48 13.84 -7.89
C TYR A 53 -0.05 13.79 -9.32
N ASP A 54 0.83 13.61 -10.30
CA ASP A 54 0.42 13.40 -11.68
C ASP A 54 0.27 11.89 -11.96
N PHE A 55 -0.94 11.45 -12.23
CA PHE A 55 -1.26 10.06 -12.55
C PHE A 55 -1.29 9.87 -14.06
N LEU A 56 -0.38 9.07 -14.59
CA LEU A 56 -0.36 8.71 -16.00
C LEU A 56 -1.03 7.35 -16.21
N VAL A 57 -2.15 7.37 -16.91
CA VAL A 57 -2.87 6.18 -17.37
C VAL A 57 -2.87 6.13 -18.90
N ILE A 58 -2.44 5.00 -19.48
CA ILE A 58 -2.36 4.83 -20.92
C ILE A 58 -3.42 3.83 -21.36
N PHE A 59 -4.37 4.29 -22.18
CA PHE A 59 -5.44 3.45 -22.71
C PHE A 59 -5.14 2.95 -24.12
N GLY A 60 -5.06 1.62 -24.25
CA GLY A 60 -5.08 0.97 -25.55
C GLY A 60 -6.46 1.06 -26.22
N LYS A 61 -6.65 0.37 -27.34
CA LYS A 61 -7.92 0.44 -28.09
C LYS A 61 -9.11 -0.05 -27.27
N ALA A 62 -8.98 -1.19 -26.62
CA ALA A 62 -10.08 -1.80 -25.85
C ALA A 62 -10.49 -0.94 -24.64
N GLU A 63 -9.51 -0.39 -23.92
CA GLU A 63 -9.79 0.48 -22.77
C GLU A 63 -10.47 1.80 -23.21
N ARG A 64 -10.09 2.35 -24.35
CA ARG A 64 -10.78 3.54 -24.92
C ARG A 64 -12.25 3.24 -25.24
N GLU A 65 -12.53 2.08 -25.84
CA GLU A 65 -13.89 1.67 -26.15
C GLU A 65 -14.73 1.47 -24.86
N LEU A 66 -14.12 0.98 -23.79
CA LEU A 66 -14.78 0.87 -22.46
C LEU A 66 -15.03 2.24 -21.85
N PHE A 67 -14.04 3.13 -21.91
CA PHE A 67 -14.18 4.49 -21.39
C PHE A 67 -15.31 5.25 -22.11
N GLU A 68 -15.37 5.19 -23.44
CA GLU A 68 -16.42 5.88 -24.21
C GLU A 68 -17.84 5.41 -23.84
N LYS A 69 -18.01 4.13 -23.48
CA LYS A 69 -19.30 3.59 -23.02
C LYS A 69 -19.71 4.13 -21.65
N GLN A 70 -18.76 4.50 -20.81
CA GLN A 70 -18.94 4.97 -19.44
C GLN A 70 -18.61 6.44 -19.26
N ARG A 71 -18.33 7.15 -20.37
CA ARG A 71 -17.78 8.50 -20.36
C ARG A 71 -18.58 9.47 -19.46
N ASN A 72 -19.90 9.39 -19.52
CA ASN A 72 -20.80 10.27 -18.75
C ASN A 72 -20.77 10.01 -17.23
N GLU A 73 -20.18 8.93 -16.79
CA GLU A 73 -19.98 8.61 -15.36
C GLU A 73 -18.77 9.34 -14.78
N PHE A 74 -17.89 9.89 -15.63
CA PHE A 74 -16.70 10.59 -15.22
C PHE A 74 -16.91 12.10 -15.09
N PRO A 75 -16.23 12.76 -14.13
CA PRO A 75 -16.22 14.22 -14.01
C PRO A 75 -15.80 14.90 -15.34
N GLN A 76 -16.34 16.08 -15.60
CA GLN A 76 -16.06 16.87 -16.81
C GLN A 76 -14.55 17.04 -17.05
N MET A 77 -13.78 17.33 -16.02
CA MET A 77 -12.33 17.47 -16.09
C MET A 77 -11.65 16.21 -16.70
N ILE A 78 -12.07 15.01 -16.29
CA ILE A 78 -11.51 13.76 -16.82
C ILE A 78 -11.85 13.59 -18.29
N GLN A 79 -13.07 13.94 -18.70
CA GLN A 79 -13.50 13.89 -20.10
C GLN A 79 -12.68 14.86 -20.95
N GLU A 80 -12.42 16.07 -20.48
CA GLU A 80 -11.60 17.09 -21.14
C GLU A 80 -10.13 16.64 -21.25
N ILE A 81 -9.56 16.05 -20.19
CA ILE A 81 -8.22 15.46 -20.23
C ILE A 81 -8.17 14.34 -21.27
N TYR A 82 -9.17 13.46 -21.29
CA TYR A 82 -9.24 12.39 -22.27
C TYR A 82 -9.28 12.96 -23.70
N ASP A 83 -10.12 13.95 -23.98
CA ASP A 83 -10.25 14.54 -25.32
C ASP A 83 -8.96 15.21 -25.81
N SER A 84 -8.32 15.98 -24.93
CA SER A 84 -7.08 16.70 -25.22
C SER A 84 -5.82 15.82 -25.26
N SER A 85 -5.90 14.61 -24.71
CA SER A 85 -4.76 13.70 -24.63
C SER A 85 -4.35 13.15 -25.99
N LYS A 86 -3.04 13.08 -26.23
CA LYS A 86 -2.48 12.54 -27.48
C LYS A 86 -2.56 11.01 -27.49
N THR A 87 -2.82 10.46 -28.66
CA THR A 87 -2.75 9.02 -28.91
C THR A 87 -1.44 8.69 -29.62
N TYR A 88 -0.65 7.81 -29.03
CA TYR A 88 0.58 7.29 -29.58
C TYR A 88 0.38 5.84 -30.06
N HIS A 89 1.44 5.21 -30.54
CA HIS A 89 1.40 3.81 -31.02
C HIS A 89 1.00 2.80 -29.94
N ASP A 90 1.32 3.10 -28.67
CA ASP A 90 1.03 2.27 -27.50
C ASP A 90 -0.26 2.65 -26.75
N GLY A 91 -0.91 3.74 -27.16
CA GLY A 91 -2.19 4.15 -26.61
C GLY A 91 -2.37 5.65 -26.41
N LYS A 92 -3.49 6.01 -25.80
CA LYS A 92 -3.84 7.38 -25.42
C LYS A 92 -3.31 7.67 -24.01
N TRP A 93 -2.47 8.69 -23.89
CA TRP A 93 -1.74 9.03 -22.68
C TRP A 93 -2.46 10.13 -21.91
N MET A 94 -3.11 9.76 -20.82
CA MET A 94 -3.81 10.70 -19.94
C MET A 94 -2.95 10.99 -18.72
N LEU A 95 -2.47 12.23 -18.62
CA LEU A 95 -1.77 12.74 -17.42
C LEU A 95 -2.75 13.57 -16.59
N ILE A 96 -3.05 13.11 -15.38
CA ILE A 96 -4.12 13.63 -14.54
C ILE A 96 -3.51 14.18 -13.26
N PRO A 97 -3.55 15.50 -13.04
CA PRO A 97 -3.13 16.07 -11.76
C PRO A 97 -4.17 15.78 -10.68
N VAL A 98 -3.72 15.23 -9.56
CA VAL A 98 -4.57 14.84 -8.42
C VAL A 98 -4.09 15.56 -7.17
N THR A 99 -4.98 16.38 -6.61
CA THR A 99 -4.76 17.16 -5.39
C THR A 99 -5.73 16.79 -4.27
N ASP A 100 -6.78 16.03 -4.61
CA ASP A 100 -7.89 15.73 -3.71
C ASP A 100 -8.43 14.30 -3.93
N LEU A 101 -9.23 13.84 -2.97
CA LEU A 101 -9.81 12.49 -3.01
C LEU A 101 -10.89 12.32 -4.07
N GLN A 102 -11.60 13.38 -4.45
CA GLN A 102 -12.65 13.29 -5.47
C GLN A 102 -12.04 12.99 -6.84
N THR A 103 -10.97 13.69 -7.19
CA THR A 103 -10.20 13.44 -8.42
C THR A 103 -9.56 12.05 -8.38
N LEU A 104 -9.04 11.62 -7.20
CA LEU A 104 -8.48 10.29 -7.03
C LEU A 104 -9.51 9.19 -7.28
N GLU A 105 -10.77 9.35 -6.84
CA GLU A 105 -11.82 8.36 -7.11
C GLU A 105 -12.05 8.18 -8.62
N ALA A 106 -12.05 9.25 -9.39
CA ALA A 106 -12.14 9.15 -10.84
C ALA A 106 -10.93 8.42 -11.44
N VAL A 107 -9.72 8.69 -10.96
CA VAL A 107 -8.51 7.95 -11.39
C VAL A 107 -8.60 6.47 -11.03
N LYS A 108 -9.10 6.11 -9.84
CA LYS A 108 -9.33 4.71 -9.45
C LYS A 108 -10.24 4.00 -10.46
N GLN A 109 -11.31 4.65 -10.95
CA GLN A 109 -12.19 4.09 -11.99
C GLN A 109 -11.45 3.90 -13.33
N LEU A 110 -10.59 4.85 -13.73
CA LEU A 110 -9.75 4.69 -14.92
C LEU A 110 -8.79 3.50 -14.78
N VAL A 111 -8.22 3.30 -13.60
CA VAL A 111 -7.35 2.13 -13.33
C VAL A 111 -8.15 0.83 -13.41
N LEU A 112 -9.41 0.80 -12.94
CA LEU A 112 -10.29 -0.39 -13.07
C LEU A 112 -10.61 -0.70 -14.54
N ILE A 113 -10.78 0.31 -15.39
CA ILE A 113 -10.89 0.12 -16.86
C ILE A 113 -9.59 -0.44 -17.43
N LYS A 114 -8.44 0.11 -17.00
CA LYS A 114 -7.12 -0.31 -17.47
C LYS A 114 -6.81 -1.75 -17.11
N LYS A 115 -7.16 -2.18 -15.91
CA LYS A 115 -6.85 -3.51 -15.41
C LYS A 115 -7.86 -3.99 -14.37
N LYS A 116 -8.40 -5.18 -14.61
CA LYS A 116 -9.23 -5.86 -13.60
C LYS A 116 -8.39 -6.19 -12.35
N PRO A 117 -8.95 -6.03 -11.15
CA PRO A 117 -8.31 -6.46 -9.90
C PRO A 117 -7.83 -7.92 -9.99
N ASN A 118 -6.66 -8.18 -9.45
CA ASN A 118 -6.03 -9.50 -9.53
C ASN A 118 -5.40 -9.98 -8.22
N ARG A 119 -5.55 -9.20 -7.13
CA ARG A 119 -5.08 -9.65 -5.82
C ARG A 119 -6.01 -10.73 -5.28
N LYS A 120 -5.41 -11.80 -4.80
CA LYS A 120 -6.11 -12.81 -4.01
C LYS A 120 -6.10 -12.37 -2.54
N PRO A 121 -7.22 -12.47 -1.82
CA PRO A 121 -7.22 -12.20 -0.38
C PRO A 121 -6.33 -13.21 0.35
N PHE A 122 -5.75 -12.78 1.49
CA PHE A 122 -5.08 -13.73 2.37
C PHE A 122 -6.08 -14.74 2.93
N PRO A 123 -5.63 -15.98 3.23
CA PRO A 123 -6.45 -16.94 3.96
C PRO A 123 -6.96 -16.31 5.25
N LYS A 124 -8.24 -16.51 5.56
CA LYS A 124 -8.87 -16.02 6.82
C LYS A 124 -8.83 -17.06 7.92
N GLU A 125 -8.63 -18.30 7.56
CA GLU A 125 -8.53 -19.42 8.51
C GLU A 125 -7.29 -19.25 9.37
N ASN A 126 -7.46 -19.39 10.68
CA ASN A 126 -6.38 -19.26 11.68
C ASN A 126 -5.66 -17.90 11.68
N SER A 127 -6.30 -16.84 11.19
CA SER A 127 -5.68 -15.53 11.18
C SER A 127 -5.57 -14.94 12.59
N ILE A 128 -4.36 -14.50 12.93
CA ILE A 128 -4.04 -13.85 14.19
C ILE A 128 -3.71 -12.39 13.90
N TYR A 129 -4.38 -11.48 14.60
CA TYR A 129 -4.19 -10.04 14.41
C TYR A 129 -3.60 -9.40 15.66
N SER A 130 -2.67 -8.49 15.47
CA SER A 130 -2.22 -7.59 16.52
C SER A 130 -3.23 -6.46 16.77
N SER A 131 -3.08 -5.76 17.88
CA SER A 131 -3.89 -4.57 18.19
C SER A 131 -3.74 -3.46 17.16
N CYS A 132 -2.62 -3.34 16.49
CA CYS A 132 -2.41 -2.39 15.39
C CYS A 132 -2.92 -2.89 14.02
N GLY A 133 -3.37 -4.14 13.92
CA GLY A 133 -3.93 -4.72 12.70
C GLY A 133 -2.94 -5.47 11.81
N HIS A 134 -1.71 -5.74 12.28
CA HIS A 134 -0.81 -6.65 11.60
C HIS A 134 -1.34 -8.09 11.61
N ARG A 135 -1.03 -8.86 10.60
CA ARG A 135 -1.24 -10.31 10.53
C ARG A 135 -0.06 -11.01 11.23
N CYS A 136 -0.21 -11.29 12.53
CA CYS A 136 0.83 -11.99 13.30
C CYS A 136 1.14 -13.38 12.73
N ASP A 137 0.13 -14.10 12.26
CA ASP A 137 0.28 -15.42 11.63
C ASP A 137 1.12 -15.42 10.34
N LEU A 138 1.38 -14.25 9.76
CA LEU A 138 2.25 -14.06 8.58
C LEU A 138 3.52 -13.27 8.93
N CYS A 139 3.73 -12.95 10.21
CA CYS A 139 4.82 -12.11 10.64
C CYS A 139 6.07 -12.94 10.96
N VAL A 140 7.19 -12.57 10.38
CA VAL A 140 8.48 -13.23 10.62
C VAL A 140 8.96 -13.14 12.07
N HIS A 141 8.49 -12.14 12.82
CA HIS A 141 8.81 -11.97 14.26
C HIS A 141 7.96 -12.83 15.20
N TYR A 142 6.85 -13.38 14.72
CA TYR A 142 5.93 -14.10 15.60
C TYR A 142 6.48 -15.47 15.99
N THR A 143 6.47 -15.79 17.28
CA THR A 143 7.01 -17.06 17.82
C THR A 143 6.07 -18.24 17.67
N GLY A 144 4.79 -17.99 17.39
CA GLY A 144 3.82 -19.08 17.19
C GLY A 144 4.14 -19.93 15.97
N ASP A 145 3.72 -21.20 15.99
CA ASP A 145 3.94 -22.19 14.92
C ASP A 145 3.05 -21.94 13.69
N THR A 146 2.95 -20.69 13.25
CA THR A 146 2.10 -20.29 12.12
C THR A 146 2.82 -20.29 10.79
N ILE A 147 4.14 -20.17 10.81
CA ILE A 147 5.01 -20.26 9.64
C ILE A 147 6.16 -21.22 9.92
N SER A 148 6.57 -22.01 8.91
CA SER A 148 7.73 -22.89 9.05
C SER A 148 9.02 -22.09 9.17
N GLU A 149 10.07 -22.73 9.70
CA GLU A 149 11.39 -22.08 9.81
C GLU A 149 11.96 -21.71 8.43
N GLU A 150 11.76 -22.56 7.42
CA GLU A 150 12.19 -22.28 6.06
C GLU A 150 11.50 -21.03 5.50
N LEU A 151 10.18 -20.91 5.72
CA LEU A 151 9.43 -19.74 5.28
C LEU A 151 9.86 -18.48 6.08
N ARG A 152 10.17 -18.63 7.37
CA ARG A 152 10.69 -17.53 8.20
C ARG A 152 11.99 -16.97 7.65
N VAL A 153 12.93 -17.85 7.30
CA VAL A 153 14.21 -17.45 6.68
C VAL A 153 13.97 -16.73 5.34
N GLU A 154 13.12 -17.29 4.49
CA GLU A 154 12.77 -16.66 3.20
C GLU A 154 12.15 -15.28 3.38
N LEU A 155 11.20 -15.13 4.30
CA LEU A 155 10.54 -13.85 4.57
C LEU A 155 11.51 -12.81 5.15
N LYS A 156 12.46 -13.24 6.00
CA LYS A 156 13.54 -12.38 6.52
C LYS A 156 14.42 -11.85 5.39
N GLU A 157 14.87 -12.70 4.48
CA GLU A 157 15.66 -12.28 3.31
C GLU A 157 14.89 -11.29 2.42
N ARG A 158 13.59 -11.52 2.21
CA ARG A 158 12.71 -10.61 1.46
C ARG A 158 12.56 -9.25 2.16
N LEU A 159 12.39 -9.24 3.48
CA LEU A 159 12.34 -8.02 4.30
C LEU A 159 13.62 -7.19 4.16
N ILE A 160 14.78 -7.83 4.31
CA ILE A 160 16.08 -7.19 4.15
C ILE A 160 16.19 -6.57 2.75
N ARG A 161 15.81 -7.30 1.70
CA ARG A 161 15.85 -6.81 0.32
C ARG A 161 14.95 -5.59 0.11
N VAL A 162 13.73 -5.61 0.65
CA VAL A 162 12.75 -4.54 0.48
C VAL A 162 13.15 -3.28 1.23
N TYR A 163 13.66 -3.42 2.45
CA TYR A 163 13.93 -2.29 3.32
C TYR A 163 15.41 -1.88 3.41
N ALA A 164 16.35 -2.69 2.92
CA ALA A 164 17.79 -2.34 2.92
C ALA A 164 18.14 -1.12 2.05
N GLY A 165 17.21 -0.66 1.21
CA GLY A 165 17.40 0.50 0.35
C GLY A 165 17.02 1.84 0.96
N GLY A 166 16.69 1.95 2.27
CA GLY A 166 16.48 3.29 2.79
C GLY A 166 15.37 3.57 3.79
N VAL A 167 14.85 2.62 4.50
CA VAL A 167 14.13 2.96 5.72
C VAL A 167 15.16 3.08 6.83
N GLY A 168 15.41 4.32 7.22
CA GLY A 168 16.40 4.70 8.19
C GLY A 168 16.35 3.89 9.47
N ASP A 169 17.49 3.91 10.15
CA ASP A 169 17.77 3.30 11.42
C ASP A 169 18.01 1.81 11.39
N GLY A 170 18.82 1.33 10.43
CA GLY A 170 19.69 0.12 10.50
C GLY A 170 19.11 -1.02 11.34
N GLY A 171 17.87 -1.04 11.46
CA GLY A 171 17.28 -1.58 12.56
C GLY A 171 16.98 -3.02 12.41
N TYR A 172 16.50 -3.65 13.00
CA TYR A 172 15.73 -4.79 13.50
C TYR A 172 15.57 -6.02 12.58
N TRP A 173 16.25 -6.06 11.42
CA TRP A 173 16.14 -7.19 10.48
C TRP A 173 17.38 -8.12 10.50
N GLY A 174 18.26 -7.95 11.50
CA GLY A 174 19.47 -8.75 11.69
C GLY A 174 19.25 -10.09 12.40
N ASP A 175 20.34 -10.78 12.75
CA ASP A 175 20.28 -12.06 13.48
C ASP A 175 19.81 -11.88 14.93
N ASP A 176 19.92 -10.66 15.48
CA ASP A 176 19.47 -10.27 16.81
C ASP A 176 17.99 -9.82 16.85
N MET A 177 17.20 -10.19 15.84
CA MET A 177 15.79 -9.83 15.75
C MET A 177 15.01 -10.38 16.96
N GLU A 178 14.43 -9.49 17.77
CA GLU A 178 13.59 -9.91 18.88
C GLU A 178 12.34 -10.62 18.38
N LEU A 179 12.06 -11.79 18.94
CA LEU A 179 10.87 -12.56 18.66
C LEU A 179 9.68 -11.99 19.46
N CYS A 180 8.49 -12.04 18.89
CA CYS A 180 7.28 -11.49 19.45
C CYS A 180 6.24 -12.59 19.70
N ASP A 181 5.73 -12.67 20.91
CA ASP A 181 4.69 -13.63 21.29
C ASP A 181 3.27 -13.17 20.88
N GLY A 182 3.17 -12.01 20.24
CA GLY A 182 1.91 -11.38 19.85
C GLY A 182 1.30 -10.51 20.96
N CYS A 183 0.39 -9.62 20.57
CA CYS A 183 -0.20 -8.66 21.49
C CYS A 183 -1.17 -9.28 22.52
N HIS A 184 -1.61 -10.52 22.30
CA HIS A 184 -2.66 -11.16 23.11
C HIS A 184 -2.14 -12.14 24.17
N THR A 185 -0.83 -12.42 24.18
CA THR A 185 -0.23 -13.45 25.07
C THR A 185 0.39 -12.87 26.33
N GLY A 186 0.03 -11.64 26.73
CA GLY A 186 0.57 -11.02 27.96
C GLY A 186 1.99 -10.47 27.81
N GLY A 187 2.47 -10.30 26.59
CA GLY A 187 3.84 -9.86 26.26
C GLY A 187 4.22 -8.43 26.66
N LEU A 188 3.41 -7.73 27.43
CA LEU A 188 3.73 -6.39 27.95
C LEU A 188 4.85 -6.38 29.00
N ASP A 189 5.18 -7.52 29.61
CA ASP A 189 6.25 -7.61 30.61
C ASP A 189 7.65 -7.63 29.99
N LYS A 190 7.75 -7.81 28.70
CA LYS A 190 9.03 -7.78 28.00
C LYS A 190 9.18 -6.43 27.32
N SER A 191 10.03 -5.58 27.83
CA SER A 191 10.71 -4.37 27.32
C SER A 191 10.34 -3.80 25.94
N PHE A 192 9.42 -4.38 25.19
CA PHE A 192 8.91 -3.90 23.92
C PHE A 192 7.74 -2.94 24.18
N SER A 193 8.02 -1.65 24.27
CA SER A 193 7.00 -0.61 24.40
C SER A 193 6.30 -0.36 23.07
N CYS A 194 5.34 -1.21 22.71
CA CYS A 194 4.48 -0.95 21.57
C CYS A 194 3.42 0.10 21.95
N ASP A 195 3.62 1.34 21.51
CA ASP A 195 2.69 2.45 21.76
C ASP A 195 1.28 2.18 21.25
N SER A 196 1.14 1.43 20.16
CA SER A 196 -0.18 1.05 19.62
C SER A 196 -0.91 0.10 20.55
N LEU A 197 -0.21 -0.92 21.10
CA LEU A 197 -0.79 -1.85 22.06
C LEU A 197 -1.18 -1.14 23.35
N LYS A 198 -0.27 -0.33 23.91
CA LYS A 198 -0.54 0.45 25.11
C LYS A 198 -1.77 1.34 24.94
N CYS A 199 -1.84 2.05 23.83
CA CYS A 199 -2.98 2.90 23.51
C CYS A 199 -4.28 2.11 23.34
N ALA A 200 -4.26 0.94 22.70
CA ALA A 200 -5.43 0.08 22.55
C ALA A 200 -5.96 -0.37 23.92
N LEU A 201 -5.07 -0.81 24.82
CA LEU A 201 -5.42 -1.19 26.18
C LEU A 201 -5.99 -0.02 27.00
N GLU A 202 -5.35 1.14 26.97
CA GLU A 202 -5.81 2.35 27.66
C GLU A 202 -7.20 2.83 27.18
N ASN A 203 -7.55 2.61 25.92
CA ASN A 203 -8.84 3.01 25.35
C ASN A 203 -9.87 1.85 25.30
N GLY A 204 -9.53 0.68 25.84
CA GLY A 204 -10.44 -0.48 25.86
C GLY A 204 -10.85 -0.98 24.47
N VAL A 205 -9.98 -0.85 23.49
CA VAL A 205 -10.24 -1.33 22.11
C VAL A 205 -9.35 -2.53 21.80
N GLU A 206 -9.93 -3.56 21.21
CA GLU A 206 -9.19 -4.75 20.79
C GLU A 206 -8.23 -4.43 19.63
N ARG A 207 -8.67 -3.58 18.70
CA ARG A 207 -7.91 -3.24 17.49
C ARG A 207 -8.04 -1.76 17.15
N CYS A 208 -6.94 -1.16 16.70
CA CYS A 208 -6.91 0.25 16.32
C CYS A 208 -7.97 0.63 15.27
N GLN A 209 -8.31 -0.27 14.34
CA GLN A 209 -9.37 -0.01 13.36
C GLN A 209 -10.77 0.16 13.97
N ASN A 210 -11.02 -0.42 15.13
CA ASN A 210 -12.28 -0.31 15.86
C ASN A 210 -12.32 0.94 16.74
N CYS A 211 -11.22 1.70 16.79
CA CYS A 211 -11.11 2.90 17.58
C CYS A 211 -11.76 4.07 16.85
N HIS A 212 -12.63 4.82 17.54
CA HIS A 212 -13.28 6.02 16.99
C HIS A 212 -12.28 7.14 16.62
N LYS A 213 -11.03 7.07 17.12
CA LYS A 213 -9.95 8.02 16.80
C LYS A 213 -9.11 7.57 15.60
N ASN A 214 -9.36 6.40 15.03
CA ASN A 214 -8.58 5.92 13.90
C ASN A 214 -9.05 6.57 12.59
N PRO A 215 -8.14 7.05 11.70
CA PRO A 215 -6.69 7.09 11.88
C PRO A 215 -6.24 8.17 12.88
N CYS A 216 -5.23 7.86 13.68
CA CYS A 216 -4.68 8.78 14.68
C CYS A 216 -3.15 8.83 14.60
N ASP A 217 -2.53 9.81 15.28
CA ASP A 217 -1.08 10.02 15.23
C ASP A 217 -0.27 8.82 15.74
N LYS A 218 -0.81 8.04 16.70
CA LYS A 218 -0.16 6.83 17.24
C LYS A 218 -0.16 5.66 16.25
N ALA A 219 -1.17 5.56 15.41
CA ALA A 219 -1.28 4.53 14.37
C ALA A 219 -0.76 5.02 13.01
N HIS A 220 -0.38 6.29 12.91
CA HIS A 220 0.00 6.93 11.65
C HIS A 220 1.20 6.26 10.97
N HIS A 221 2.18 5.78 11.75
CA HIS A 221 3.35 5.09 11.22
C HIS A 221 3.01 3.78 10.46
N LEU A 222 1.82 3.23 10.70
CA LEU A 222 1.31 2.05 10.00
C LEU A 222 0.78 2.40 8.60
N TYR A 223 0.42 3.66 8.36
CA TYR A 223 -0.10 4.14 7.07
C TYR A 223 1.07 4.44 6.13
N GLN A 224 1.25 3.57 5.15
CA GLN A 224 2.29 3.72 4.16
C GLN A 224 1.72 4.38 2.89
N GLY A 225 1.88 5.70 2.81
CA GLY A 225 1.62 6.44 1.58
C GLY A 225 2.68 6.20 0.50
N LEU A 226 2.65 7.02 -0.53
CA LEU A 226 3.68 7.02 -1.57
C LEU A 226 5.04 7.41 -0.95
N LYS A 227 5.99 6.48 -1.00
CA LYS A 227 7.34 6.63 -0.46
C LYS A 227 8.36 6.23 -1.53
N PRO A 228 8.68 7.12 -2.47
CA PRO A 228 9.59 6.81 -3.57
C PRO A 228 10.98 6.37 -3.10
N GLU A 229 11.42 6.86 -1.94
CA GLU A 229 12.68 6.49 -1.31
C GLU A 229 12.79 4.99 -1.00
N ILE A 230 11.67 4.32 -0.76
CA ILE A 230 11.63 2.86 -0.59
C ILE A 230 11.78 2.15 -1.94
N HIS A 231 11.39 2.82 -3.03
CA HIS A 231 11.37 2.27 -4.36
C HIS A 231 12.63 2.66 -5.16
N THR A 232 13.81 2.56 -4.56
CA THR A 232 15.08 2.73 -5.28
C THR A 232 15.31 1.61 -6.29
N ASN A 233 14.64 0.48 -6.07
CA ASN A 233 14.64 -0.70 -6.92
C ASN A 233 13.21 -1.18 -7.17
N THR A 234 13.06 -2.28 -7.87
CA THR A 234 11.77 -2.95 -8.03
C THR A 234 11.44 -3.73 -6.77
N ILE A 235 10.25 -3.47 -6.20
CA ILE A 235 9.63 -4.34 -5.20
C ILE A 235 8.68 -5.27 -5.97
N ALA A 236 9.00 -6.55 -6.00
CA ALA A 236 8.20 -7.55 -6.70
C ALA A 236 6.81 -7.69 -6.07
N ALA A 237 5.81 -8.05 -6.85
CA ALA A 237 4.43 -8.26 -6.39
C ALA A 237 4.34 -9.25 -5.22
N ASP A 238 5.20 -10.27 -5.20
CA ASP A 238 5.26 -11.24 -4.11
C ASP A 238 5.89 -10.63 -2.84
N ASP A 239 6.89 -9.76 -2.98
CA ASP A 239 7.45 -9.05 -1.84
C ASP A 239 6.44 -8.05 -1.25
N VAL A 240 5.66 -7.35 -2.09
CA VAL A 240 4.52 -6.54 -1.61
C VAL A 240 3.54 -7.42 -0.83
N THR A 241 3.23 -8.61 -1.34
CA THR A 241 2.26 -9.53 -0.76
C THR A 241 2.72 -10.08 0.59
N TRP A 242 3.94 -10.55 0.69
CA TRP A 242 4.42 -11.30 1.86
C TRP A 242 5.21 -10.47 2.87
N VAL A 243 5.70 -9.29 2.46
CA VAL A 243 6.57 -8.46 3.29
C VAL A 243 5.92 -7.15 3.70
N ILE A 244 5.10 -6.55 2.83
CA ILE A 244 4.48 -5.26 3.12
C ILE A 244 3.06 -5.46 3.69
N LEU A 245 2.21 -6.18 2.97
CA LEU A 245 0.80 -6.30 3.31
C LEU A 245 0.50 -6.90 4.69
N PRO A 246 1.22 -7.89 5.21
CA PRO A 246 0.97 -8.41 6.56
C PRO A 246 1.06 -7.34 7.65
N TYR A 247 1.93 -6.34 7.46
CA TYR A 247 2.15 -5.26 8.43
C TYR A 247 1.17 -4.09 8.29
N VAL A 248 0.44 -4.02 7.18
CA VAL A 248 -0.55 -2.98 6.92
C VAL A 248 -1.91 -3.57 6.52
N TYR A 249 -2.11 -4.85 6.84
CA TYR A 249 -3.24 -5.65 6.34
C TYR A 249 -4.59 -5.01 6.58
N MET A 250 -4.82 -4.46 7.76
CA MET A 250 -6.11 -3.87 8.09
C MET A 250 -6.44 -2.59 7.31
N GLN A 251 -5.47 -2.00 6.63
CA GLN A 251 -5.67 -0.85 5.75
C GLN A 251 -6.07 -1.28 4.33
N TYR A 252 -5.60 -2.45 3.89
CA TYR A 252 -5.73 -2.92 2.52
C TYR A 252 -6.56 -4.20 2.37
N GLY A 253 -6.82 -4.89 3.46
CA GLY A 253 -7.30 -6.27 3.49
C GLY A 253 -8.81 -6.47 3.62
N ASN A 254 -9.63 -5.52 3.21
CA ASN A 254 -11.10 -5.71 3.18
C ASN A 254 -11.56 -6.46 1.94
#